data_6e5786d00b4b5e3e7c12e6270b09e18f
#
_entry.id   6e5786d00b4b5e3e7c12e6270b09e18f
#
_cell.length_a   1.000
_cell.length_b   1.000
_cell.length_c   1.000
_cell.angle_alpha   90.00
_cell.angle_beta   90.00
_cell.angle_gamma   90.00
#
_symmetry.space_group_name_H-M   'P 1'
#
loop_
_entity.id
_entity.type
_entity.pdbx_description
1 polymer ?
#
loop_
_entity_poly.entity_id
_entity_poly.type
_entity_poly.pdbx_seq_one_letter_code
_entity_poly.pdbx_strand_id
1 'polypeptide(L)'
;MNHGIRGAEADRDERFVKELCGRMGVPLTVVHEKVGSYAADHGLSTEEAGRILRYRHLKETAEKYGCAKIAVAHHEDDDAETVLLNLFRGSGLPGLSGIRPVRAEIIRPLLCVSRKEIEEYLTSREHSWCEDSTNKENDYTRNKIRNELLPWVTENINSRAAEHILAVSEFAA
;
A
#
# COMPACT_ATOMS: atom_id res chain seq x y z
N MET A 1 0.85 -8.25 -9.30
CA MET A 1 0.26 -7.75 -10.57
C MET A 1 1.26 -6.80 -11.21
N ASN A 2 1.62 -7.03 -12.47
CA ASN A 2 2.43 -6.12 -13.28
C ASN A 2 1.48 -5.18 -14.02
N HIS A 3 1.63 -3.88 -13.82
CA HIS A 3 0.70 -2.86 -14.34
C HIS A 3 0.99 -2.47 -15.80
N GLY A 4 2.11 -2.95 -16.37
CA GLY A 4 2.55 -2.61 -17.73
C GLY A 4 2.95 -1.14 -17.94
N ILE A 5 3.15 -0.36 -16.86
CA ILE A 5 3.40 1.09 -16.94
C ILE A 5 4.90 1.39 -16.91
N ARG A 6 5.68 0.68 -16.09
CA ARG A 6 7.10 0.99 -15.81
C ARG A 6 8.11 0.19 -16.65
N GLY A 7 7.65 -0.57 -17.66
CA GLY A 7 8.54 -1.32 -18.56
C GLY A 7 9.55 -2.19 -17.81
N ALA A 8 10.86 -1.98 -18.07
CA ALA A 8 11.95 -2.79 -17.52
C ALA A 8 12.02 -2.83 -15.99
N GLU A 9 11.57 -1.79 -15.27
CA GLU A 9 11.51 -1.80 -13.80
C GLU A 9 10.45 -2.78 -13.29
N ALA A 10 9.26 -2.76 -13.89
CA ALA A 10 8.21 -3.70 -13.53
C ALA A 10 8.61 -5.16 -13.79
N ASP A 11 9.38 -5.41 -14.86
CA ASP A 11 9.90 -6.74 -15.19
C ASP A 11 11.01 -7.18 -14.21
N ARG A 12 11.84 -6.25 -13.73
CA ARG A 12 12.82 -6.49 -12.67
C ARG A 12 12.13 -6.89 -11.38
N ASP A 13 11.13 -6.12 -10.95
CA ASP A 13 10.38 -6.36 -9.72
C ASP A 13 9.64 -7.71 -9.80
N GLU A 14 9.07 -8.03 -10.94
CA GLU A 14 8.43 -9.34 -11.18
C GLU A 14 9.42 -10.50 -11.06
N ARG A 15 10.61 -10.37 -11.64
CA ARG A 15 11.67 -11.39 -11.52
C ARG A 15 12.08 -11.58 -10.07
N PHE A 16 12.32 -10.48 -9.35
CA PHE A 16 12.66 -10.52 -7.93
C PHE A 16 11.61 -11.29 -7.11
N VAL A 17 10.33 -11.02 -7.32
CA VAL A 17 9.25 -11.71 -6.59
C VAL A 17 9.17 -13.18 -6.98
N LYS A 18 9.37 -13.53 -8.27
CA LYS A 18 9.41 -14.93 -8.73
C LYS A 18 10.54 -15.71 -8.06
N GLU A 19 11.73 -15.13 -7.99
CA GLU A 19 12.90 -15.74 -7.36
C GLU A 19 12.69 -15.91 -5.85
N LEU A 20 12.14 -14.88 -5.18
CA LEU A 20 11.85 -14.91 -3.76
C LEU A 20 10.83 -16.01 -3.42
N CYS A 21 9.69 -16.03 -4.12
CA CYS A 21 8.66 -17.04 -3.91
C CYS A 21 9.19 -18.46 -4.21
N GLY A 22 10.01 -18.61 -5.25
CA GLY A 22 10.65 -19.88 -5.57
C GLY A 22 11.58 -20.38 -4.47
N ARG A 23 12.41 -19.49 -3.88
CA ARG A 23 13.30 -19.84 -2.76
C ARG A 23 12.52 -20.21 -1.49
N MET A 24 11.40 -19.53 -1.26
CA MET A 24 10.56 -19.74 -0.07
C MET A 24 9.56 -20.88 -0.23
N GLY A 25 9.43 -21.49 -1.41
CA GLY A 25 8.42 -22.50 -1.70
C GLY A 25 6.98 -21.98 -1.64
N VAL A 26 6.77 -20.67 -1.87
CA VAL A 26 5.46 -20.03 -1.80
C VAL A 26 4.84 -19.98 -3.21
N PRO A 27 3.60 -20.45 -3.41
CA PRO A 27 2.91 -20.34 -4.68
C PRO A 27 2.75 -18.87 -5.12
N LEU A 28 3.02 -18.60 -6.39
CA LEU A 28 2.92 -17.26 -6.97
C LEU A 28 1.97 -17.24 -8.17
N THR A 29 1.02 -16.30 -8.16
CA THR A 29 0.21 -15.96 -9.34
C THR A 29 0.65 -14.60 -9.86
N VAL A 30 1.10 -14.54 -11.11
CA VAL A 30 1.46 -13.29 -11.79
C VAL A 30 0.35 -12.92 -12.75
N VAL A 31 -0.07 -11.66 -12.70
CA VAL A 31 -1.08 -11.10 -13.62
C VAL A 31 -0.51 -9.84 -14.26
N HIS A 32 -0.69 -9.72 -15.58
CA HIS A 32 -0.31 -8.55 -16.35
C HIS A 32 -1.57 -7.80 -16.79
N GLU A 33 -1.60 -6.48 -16.53
CA GLU A 33 -2.72 -5.62 -16.89
C GLU A 33 -2.24 -4.34 -17.57
N LYS A 34 -2.99 -3.89 -18.56
CA LYS A 34 -2.79 -2.59 -19.20
C LYS A 34 -3.60 -1.53 -18.47
N VAL A 35 -3.13 -1.16 -17.27
CA VAL A 35 -3.85 -0.25 -16.36
C VAL A 35 -4.18 1.09 -17.03
N GLY A 36 -3.27 1.64 -17.86
CA GLY A 36 -3.52 2.89 -18.59
C GLY A 36 -4.70 2.81 -19.55
N SER A 37 -4.84 1.71 -20.30
CA SER A 37 -5.99 1.49 -21.18
C SER A 37 -7.29 1.37 -20.39
N TYR A 38 -7.28 0.57 -19.32
CA TYR A 38 -8.43 0.43 -18.45
C TYR A 38 -8.87 1.77 -17.83
N ALA A 39 -7.92 2.60 -17.39
CA ALA A 39 -8.20 3.93 -16.85
C ALA A 39 -8.88 4.82 -17.89
N ALA A 40 -8.35 4.87 -19.13
CA ALA A 40 -8.92 5.66 -20.23
C ALA A 40 -10.34 5.21 -20.58
N ASP A 41 -10.57 3.90 -20.70
CA ASP A 41 -11.88 3.33 -21.09
C ASP A 41 -12.96 3.59 -20.04
N HIS A 42 -12.58 3.80 -18.76
CA HIS A 42 -13.52 3.98 -17.65
C HIS A 42 -13.54 5.39 -17.07
N GLY A 43 -12.77 6.33 -17.61
CA GLY A 43 -12.69 7.70 -17.10
C GLY A 43 -12.11 7.79 -15.68
N LEU A 44 -11.17 6.90 -15.34
CA LEU A 44 -10.55 6.79 -14.02
C LEU A 44 -9.13 7.35 -14.03
N SER A 45 -8.64 7.72 -12.86
CA SER A 45 -7.20 7.90 -12.68
C SER A 45 -6.46 6.56 -12.79
N THR A 46 -5.18 6.59 -13.17
CA THR A 46 -4.34 5.39 -13.25
C THR A 46 -4.23 4.69 -11.87
N GLU A 47 -4.21 5.47 -10.79
CA GLU A 47 -4.18 4.94 -9.42
C GLU A 47 -5.45 4.17 -9.08
N GLU A 48 -6.63 4.76 -9.35
CA GLU A 48 -7.93 4.11 -9.12
C GLU A 48 -8.09 2.85 -9.96
N ALA A 49 -7.76 2.92 -11.24
CA ALA A 49 -7.79 1.79 -12.16
C ALA A 49 -6.89 0.65 -11.67
N GLY A 50 -5.64 0.96 -11.29
CA GLY A 50 -4.71 0.00 -10.73
C GLY A 50 -5.21 -0.63 -9.43
N ARG A 51 -5.86 0.16 -8.58
CA ARG A 51 -6.48 -0.34 -7.34
C ARG A 51 -7.65 -1.28 -7.63
N ILE A 52 -8.57 -0.92 -8.52
CA ILE A 52 -9.73 -1.75 -8.89
C ILE A 52 -9.26 -3.09 -9.46
N LEU A 53 -8.35 -3.06 -10.42
CA LEU A 53 -7.80 -4.26 -11.06
C LEU A 53 -7.08 -5.16 -10.05
N ARG A 54 -6.29 -4.60 -9.15
CA ARG A 54 -5.59 -5.34 -8.10
C ARG A 54 -6.56 -6.10 -7.20
N TYR A 55 -7.60 -5.44 -6.70
CA TYR A 55 -8.57 -6.11 -5.82
C TYR A 55 -9.41 -7.14 -6.56
N ARG A 56 -9.76 -6.91 -7.83
CA ARG A 56 -10.41 -7.90 -8.67
C ARG A 56 -9.57 -9.17 -8.78
N HIS A 57 -8.30 -9.07 -9.14
CA HIS A 57 -7.43 -10.24 -9.28
C HIS A 57 -7.10 -10.93 -7.96
N LEU A 58 -6.99 -10.18 -6.87
CA LEU A 58 -6.83 -10.77 -5.54
C LEU A 58 -8.06 -11.62 -5.18
N LYS A 59 -9.26 -11.12 -5.47
CA LYS A 59 -10.51 -11.84 -5.22
C LYS A 59 -10.64 -13.07 -6.10
N GLU A 60 -10.44 -12.94 -7.40
CA GLU A 60 -10.44 -14.06 -8.35
C GLU A 60 -9.44 -15.16 -7.96
N THR A 61 -8.24 -14.74 -7.52
CA THR A 61 -7.20 -15.66 -7.05
C THR A 61 -7.63 -16.35 -5.75
N ALA A 62 -8.19 -15.62 -4.80
CA ALA A 62 -8.68 -16.17 -3.55
C ALA A 62 -9.79 -17.20 -3.77
N GLU A 63 -10.74 -16.90 -4.65
CA GLU A 63 -11.82 -17.83 -5.05
C GLU A 63 -11.25 -19.08 -5.71
N LYS A 64 -10.33 -18.92 -6.66
CA LYS A 64 -9.67 -20.02 -7.37
C LYS A 64 -8.97 -21.01 -6.45
N TYR A 65 -8.34 -20.52 -5.41
CA TYR A 65 -7.57 -21.35 -4.45
C TYR A 65 -8.32 -21.65 -3.16
N GLY A 66 -9.58 -21.25 -3.04
CA GLY A 66 -10.40 -21.49 -1.85
C GLY A 66 -9.89 -20.73 -0.62
N CYS A 67 -9.27 -19.54 -0.80
CA CYS A 67 -8.76 -18.75 0.31
C CYS A 67 -9.88 -17.97 0.99
N ALA A 68 -10.02 -18.11 2.30
CA ALA A 68 -11.03 -17.41 3.09
C ALA A 68 -10.70 -15.92 3.33
N LYS A 69 -9.42 -15.54 3.22
CA LYS A 69 -8.93 -14.19 3.49
C LYS A 69 -7.88 -13.74 2.47
N ILE A 70 -7.83 -12.42 2.25
CA ILE A 70 -6.84 -11.74 1.42
C ILE A 70 -6.02 -10.84 2.33
N ALA A 71 -4.76 -11.15 2.55
CA ALA A 71 -3.84 -10.29 3.29
C ALA A 71 -3.22 -9.24 2.38
N VAL A 72 -3.26 -7.97 2.79
CA VAL A 72 -2.61 -6.86 2.09
C VAL A 72 -1.63 -6.15 3.02
N ALA A 73 -0.51 -5.69 2.48
CA ALA A 73 0.64 -5.19 3.23
C ALA A 73 0.55 -3.68 3.54
N HIS A 74 -0.63 -3.18 3.91
CA HIS A 74 -0.71 -1.83 4.49
C HIS A 74 -0.09 -1.86 5.89
N HIS A 75 0.67 -0.82 6.22
CA HIS A 75 1.36 -0.65 7.50
C HIS A 75 0.93 0.66 8.18
N GLU A 76 1.47 0.94 9.35
CA GLU A 76 1.11 2.07 10.20
C GLU A 76 1.23 3.43 9.48
N ASP A 77 2.31 3.65 8.73
CA ASP A 77 2.51 4.89 7.97
C ASP A 77 1.43 5.09 6.90
N ASP A 78 0.98 4.01 6.23
CA ASP A 78 -0.14 4.08 5.27
C ASP A 78 -1.43 4.55 5.93
N ASP A 79 -1.64 4.19 7.19
CA ASP A 79 -2.81 4.61 7.96
C ASP A 79 -2.74 6.09 8.32
N ALA A 80 -1.61 6.56 8.85
CA ALA A 80 -1.38 7.98 9.14
C ALA A 80 -1.57 8.86 7.88
N GLU A 81 -1.03 8.43 6.73
CA GLU A 81 -1.24 9.09 5.43
C GLU A 81 -2.72 9.15 5.05
N THR A 82 -3.45 8.06 5.29
CA THR A 82 -4.88 7.96 4.93
C THR A 82 -5.73 8.87 5.81
N VAL A 83 -5.44 8.95 7.10
CA VAL A 83 -6.11 9.88 8.03
C VAL A 83 -5.91 11.32 7.59
N LEU A 84 -4.67 11.74 7.30
CA LEU A 84 -4.38 13.10 6.83
C LEU A 84 -5.03 13.39 5.48
N LEU A 85 -4.96 12.46 4.53
CA LEU A 85 -5.58 12.62 3.22
C LEU A 85 -7.10 12.84 3.34
N ASN A 86 -7.75 12.07 4.22
CA ASN A 86 -9.18 12.19 4.47
C ASN A 86 -9.53 13.50 5.20
N LEU A 87 -8.70 13.90 6.17
CA LEU A 87 -8.85 15.18 6.85
C LEU A 87 -8.81 16.35 5.86
N PHE A 88 -7.82 16.39 4.98
CA PHE A 88 -7.67 17.47 3.97
C PHE A 88 -8.76 17.45 2.89
N ARG A 89 -9.40 16.30 2.67
CA ARG A 89 -10.58 16.19 1.79
C ARG A 89 -11.89 16.58 2.48
N GLY A 90 -11.85 16.98 3.75
CA GLY A 90 -13.03 17.36 4.52
C GLY A 90 -13.90 16.17 4.92
N SER A 91 -13.33 14.98 5.03
CA SER A 91 -14.06 13.82 5.51
C SER A 91 -14.42 14.00 6.99
N GLY A 92 -15.68 13.65 7.36
CA GLY A 92 -16.09 13.61 8.75
C GLY A 92 -15.42 12.48 9.56
N LEU A 93 -15.86 12.27 10.81
CA LEU A 93 -15.32 11.24 11.71
C LEU A 93 -15.13 9.87 11.07
N PRO A 94 -16.07 9.34 10.24
CA PRO A 94 -15.85 8.06 9.58
C PRO A 94 -14.63 8.02 8.65
N GLY A 95 -14.24 9.16 8.06
CA GLY A 95 -13.04 9.25 7.24
C GLY A 95 -11.75 9.32 8.05
N LEU A 96 -11.83 9.81 9.29
CA LEU A 96 -10.71 9.89 10.21
C LEU A 96 -10.41 8.55 10.90
N SER A 97 -11.30 7.55 10.81
CA SER A 97 -11.04 6.19 11.31
C SER A 97 -9.97 5.41 10.52
N GLY A 98 -9.31 6.05 9.56
CA GLY A 98 -8.17 5.49 8.86
C GLY A 98 -8.45 4.20 8.09
N ILE A 99 -7.47 3.30 8.11
CA ILE A 99 -7.52 2.01 7.45
C ILE A 99 -7.94 0.93 8.45
N ARG A 100 -9.09 0.29 8.25
CA ARG A 100 -9.56 -0.78 9.15
C ARG A 100 -8.68 -2.02 9.03
N PRO A 101 -8.27 -2.66 10.16
CA PRO A 101 -7.49 -3.91 10.15
C PRO A 101 -8.18 -5.04 9.38
N VAL A 102 -9.51 -5.11 9.48
CA VAL A 102 -10.34 -6.10 8.78
C VAL A 102 -11.49 -5.39 8.06
N ARG A 103 -11.70 -5.74 6.80
CA ARG A 103 -12.84 -5.30 5.99
C ARG A 103 -13.29 -6.44 5.09
N ALA A 104 -14.39 -7.08 5.45
CA ALA A 104 -14.90 -8.29 4.79
C ALA A 104 -13.82 -9.39 4.71
N GLU A 105 -13.45 -9.83 3.52
CA GLU A 105 -12.40 -10.83 3.29
C GLU A 105 -10.97 -10.28 3.41
N ILE A 106 -10.80 -8.95 3.43
CA ILE A 106 -9.47 -8.32 3.44
C ILE A 106 -8.99 -8.14 4.88
N ILE A 107 -7.76 -8.59 5.14
CA ILE A 107 -7.04 -8.38 6.40
C ILE A 107 -5.73 -7.61 6.16
N ARG A 108 -5.26 -6.88 7.19
CA ARG A 108 -4.03 -6.07 7.13
C ARG A 108 -3.14 -6.37 8.33
N PRO A 109 -2.41 -7.49 8.27
CA PRO A 109 -1.62 -7.96 9.42
C PRO A 109 -0.49 -7.01 9.85
N LEU A 110 0.00 -6.16 8.91
CA LEU A 110 1.11 -5.24 9.16
C LEU A 110 0.66 -3.84 9.60
N LEU A 111 -0.65 -3.61 9.82
CA LEU A 111 -1.16 -2.27 10.17
C LEU A 111 -0.69 -1.78 11.55
N CYS A 112 -0.21 -2.68 12.40
CA CYS A 112 0.30 -2.40 13.75
C CYS A 112 1.83 -2.21 13.80
N VAL A 113 2.52 -2.14 12.68
CA VAL A 113 3.97 -1.94 12.60
C VAL A 113 4.31 -0.85 11.60
N SER A 114 5.36 -0.08 11.87
CA SER A 114 5.86 0.95 10.98
C SER A 114 6.68 0.36 9.83
N ARG A 115 6.82 1.11 8.75
CA ARG A 115 7.72 0.76 7.65
C ARG A 115 9.15 0.53 8.13
N LYS A 116 9.62 1.36 9.05
CA LYS A 116 10.96 1.24 9.64
C LYS A 116 11.15 -0.10 10.32
N GLU A 117 10.23 -0.53 11.15
CA GLU A 117 10.28 -1.84 11.83
C GLU A 117 10.27 -3.01 10.83
N ILE A 118 9.48 -2.88 9.74
CA ILE A 118 9.48 -3.88 8.67
C ILE A 118 10.86 -3.97 7.99
N GLU A 119 11.47 -2.83 7.65
CA GLU A 119 12.79 -2.78 7.01
C GLU A 119 13.89 -3.30 7.94
N GLU A 120 13.86 -2.96 9.23
CA GLU A 120 14.75 -3.48 10.26
C GLU A 120 14.62 -5.00 10.40
N TYR A 121 13.39 -5.52 10.42
CA TYR A 121 13.13 -6.96 10.44
C TYR A 121 13.70 -7.67 9.21
N LEU A 122 13.44 -7.16 8.00
CA LEU A 122 13.96 -7.74 6.77
C LEU A 122 15.49 -7.72 6.75
N THR A 123 16.11 -6.61 7.17
CA THR A 123 17.56 -6.48 7.29
C THR A 123 18.14 -7.51 8.26
N SER A 124 17.51 -7.68 9.42
CA SER A 124 17.95 -8.67 10.43
C SER A 124 17.88 -10.12 9.94
N ARG A 125 17.08 -10.38 8.92
CA ARG A 125 16.91 -11.69 8.27
C ARG A 125 17.68 -11.82 6.95
N GLU A 126 18.52 -10.82 6.61
CA GLU A 126 19.28 -10.77 5.36
C GLU A 126 18.38 -10.84 4.10
N HIS A 127 17.14 -10.34 4.21
CA HIS A 127 16.22 -10.24 3.09
C HIS A 127 16.34 -8.88 2.41
N SER A 128 16.46 -8.90 1.09
CA SER A 128 16.37 -7.70 0.26
C SER A 128 14.91 -7.44 -0.16
N TRP A 129 14.64 -6.19 -0.56
CA TRP A 129 13.35 -5.78 -1.11
C TRP A 129 13.56 -4.88 -2.33
N CYS A 130 12.51 -4.68 -3.11
CA CYS A 130 12.51 -3.71 -4.20
C CYS A 130 11.86 -2.40 -3.74
N GLU A 131 12.53 -1.28 -3.98
CA GLU A 131 11.92 0.04 -3.84
C GLU A 131 11.20 0.42 -5.13
N ASP A 132 9.96 0.86 -4.98
CA ASP A 132 9.19 1.43 -6.08
C ASP A 132 9.65 2.88 -6.31
N SER A 133 10.25 3.16 -7.48
CA SER A 133 10.76 4.49 -7.83
C SER A 133 9.67 5.57 -7.79
N THR A 134 8.41 5.21 -8.08
CA THR A 134 7.27 6.14 -8.05
C THR A 134 6.92 6.64 -6.65
N ASN A 135 7.39 5.98 -5.59
CA ASN A 135 7.22 6.48 -4.22
C ASN A 135 7.96 7.81 -3.96
N LYS A 136 8.98 8.12 -4.77
CA LYS A 136 9.75 9.37 -4.68
C LYS A 136 9.14 10.51 -5.50
N GLU A 137 8.18 10.22 -6.37
CA GLU A 137 7.51 11.20 -7.20
C GLU A 137 6.37 11.86 -6.42
N ASN A 138 6.33 13.20 -6.39
CA ASN A 138 5.32 13.96 -5.63
C ASN A 138 4.10 14.36 -6.48
N ASP A 139 3.81 13.63 -7.55
CA ASP A 139 2.66 13.89 -8.43
C ASP A 139 1.32 13.60 -7.74
N TYR A 140 1.32 12.65 -6.82
CA TYR A 140 0.13 12.27 -6.06
C TYR A 140 0.11 12.93 -4.68
N THR A 141 -1.07 13.39 -4.25
CA THR A 141 -1.28 14.03 -2.92
C THR A 141 -0.77 13.14 -1.78
N ARG A 142 -0.95 11.82 -1.90
CA ARG A 142 -0.47 10.87 -0.90
C ARG A 142 1.05 10.89 -0.76
N ASN A 143 1.77 10.95 -1.87
CA ASN A 143 3.23 11.03 -1.87
C ASN A 143 3.72 12.36 -1.28
N LYS A 144 3.02 13.48 -1.51
CA LYS A 144 3.33 14.76 -0.84
C LYS A 144 3.17 14.67 0.67
N ILE A 145 2.12 14.00 1.15
CA ILE A 145 1.93 13.77 2.59
C ILE A 145 3.09 12.95 3.14
N ARG A 146 3.45 11.84 2.48
CA ARG A 146 4.54 10.93 2.87
C ARG A 146 5.90 11.58 2.85
N ASN A 147 6.25 12.23 1.76
CA ASN A 147 7.62 12.66 1.47
C ASN A 147 7.93 14.07 1.98
N GLU A 148 6.92 14.93 2.16
CA GLU A 148 7.11 16.33 2.53
C GLU A 148 6.42 16.66 3.86
N LEU A 149 5.10 16.45 3.95
CA LEU A 149 4.33 16.94 5.09
C LEU A 149 4.64 16.20 6.39
N LEU A 150 4.54 14.88 6.41
CA LEU A 150 4.81 14.09 7.61
C LEU A 150 6.23 14.27 8.14
N PRO A 151 7.29 14.22 7.29
CA PRO A 151 8.64 14.51 7.73
C PRO A 151 8.78 15.92 8.30
N TRP A 152 8.21 16.93 7.61
CA TRP A 152 8.28 18.31 8.08
C TRP A 152 7.60 18.51 9.46
N VAL A 153 6.41 17.95 9.64
CA VAL A 153 5.68 18.03 10.91
C VAL A 153 6.44 17.29 12.01
N THR A 154 7.02 16.14 11.71
CA THR A 154 7.78 15.34 12.66
C THR A 154 9.04 16.09 13.11
N GLU A 155 9.72 16.76 12.21
CA GLU A 155 10.97 17.50 12.51
C GLU A 155 10.71 18.84 13.20
N ASN A 156 9.67 19.59 12.76
CA ASN A 156 9.52 20.99 13.14
C ASN A 156 8.42 21.25 14.18
N ILE A 157 7.46 20.31 14.36
CA ILE A 157 6.32 20.49 15.27
C ILE A 157 6.35 19.46 16.39
N ASN A 158 6.33 18.17 16.03
CA ASN A 158 6.25 17.09 17.03
C ASN A 158 6.83 15.80 16.48
N SER A 159 7.90 15.29 17.09
CA SER A 159 8.54 14.03 16.69
C SER A 159 7.63 12.80 16.76
N ARG A 160 6.52 12.89 17.51
CA ARG A 160 5.51 11.84 17.66
C ARG A 160 4.23 12.14 16.87
N ALA A 161 4.30 12.99 15.85
CA ALA A 161 3.12 13.40 15.09
C ALA A 161 2.34 12.22 14.48
N ALA A 162 3.05 11.25 13.88
CA ALA A 162 2.43 10.06 13.30
C ALA A 162 1.64 9.26 14.36
N GLU A 163 2.24 9.01 15.53
CA GLU A 163 1.57 8.31 16.63
C GLU A 163 0.29 9.04 17.08
N HIS A 164 0.33 10.37 17.17
CA HIS A 164 -0.83 11.16 17.57
C HIS A 164 -1.93 11.15 16.50
N ILE A 165 -1.57 11.12 15.21
CA ILE A 165 -2.53 10.99 14.11
C ILE A 165 -3.23 9.63 14.19
N LEU A 166 -2.48 8.56 14.46
CA LEU A 166 -3.03 7.22 14.64
C LEU A 166 -3.94 7.11 15.87
N ALA A 167 -3.57 7.75 16.97
CA ALA A 167 -4.44 7.82 18.14
C ALA A 167 -5.80 8.48 17.82
N VAL A 168 -5.82 9.53 16.98
CA VAL A 168 -7.07 10.11 16.49
C VAL A 168 -7.89 9.12 15.66
N SER A 169 -7.22 8.33 14.82
CA SER A 169 -7.87 7.27 14.01
C SER A 169 -8.56 6.23 14.90
N GLU A 170 -7.91 5.78 15.96
CA GLU A 170 -8.47 4.84 16.93
C GLU A 170 -9.71 5.39 17.64
N PHE A 171 -9.70 6.67 18.03
CA PHE A 171 -10.87 7.31 18.64
C PHE A 171 -12.05 7.50 17.68
N ALA A 172 -11.78 7.58 16.37
CA ALA A 172 -12.78 7.77 15.32
C ALA A 172 -13.37 6.43 14.80
N ALA A 173 -12.81 5.28 15.17
CA ALA A 173 -13.17 3.96 14.68
C ALA A 173 -14.34 3.34 15.46
#